data_bb8e9e2150fda720bf81b98a854d5a66
#
_entry.id   bb8e9e2150fda720bf81b98a854d5a66
#
_cell.length_a   1.000
_cell.length_b   1.000
_cell.length_c   1.000
_cell.angle_alpha   90.00
_cell.angle_beta   90.00
_cell.angle_gamma   90.00
#
_symmetry.space_group_name_H-M   'P 1'
#
loop_
_entity.id
_entity.type
_entity.pdbx_description
1 polymer ?
#
loop_
_entity_poly.entity_id
_entity_poly.type
_entity_poly.pdbx_seq_one_letter_code
_entity_poly.pdbx_strand_id
1 'polypeptide(L)'
;EFGVRFFFTLLQPLYLYLLWRIVRSDSATVRDAGLFVLIAAAMPILQLYGFLAVPDGPLMLFTALFLWCYKRLTEDDRWSHALWLGVAMAALAYSKYHGALVVLLTVLSNLRLLRNPKFYAACVVTLLLILPHLGWQSGHDWVSFRYHLAGRNKDFQFSFVTEYLLNLLAIFNPLLFPVFVAVWWKTRAETPVLRALNF
;
A
#
# COMPACT_ATOMS: atom_id res chain seq x y z
N GLU A 1 17.52 20.73 -0.51
CA GLU A 1 17.52 19.27 -0.21
C GLU A 1 16.92 18.93 1.15
N PHE A 2 17.25 19.66 2.24
CA PHE A 2 16.73 19.36 3.59
C PHE A 2 15.20 19.40 3.65
N GLY A 3 14.56 20.44 3.09
CA GLY A 3 13.11 20.59 3.14
C GLY A 3 12.34 19.45 2.47
N VAL A 4 12.85 18.97 1.33
CA VAL A 4 12.22 17.84 0.61
C VAL A 4 12.34 16.56 1.43
N ARG A 5 13.52 16.23 1.92
CA ARG A 5 13.77 15.00 2.72
C ARG A 5 13.03 15.01 4.06
N PHE A 6 12.88 16.19 4.68
CA PHE A 6 12.17 16.34 5.94
C PHE A 6 10.71 15.84 5.86
N PHE A 7 10.00 16.21 4.79
CA PHE A 7 8.63 15.71 4.61
C PHE A 7 8.57 14.19 4.45
N PHE A 8 9.50 13.58 3.71
CA PHE A 8 9.54 12.12 3.55
C PHE A 8 9.85 11.42 4.86
N THR A 9 10.76 11.97 5.67
CA THR A 9 11.07 11.44 7.01
C THR A 9 9.84 11.45 7.94
N LEU A 10 8.95 12.44 7.81
CA LEU A 10 7.70 12.49 8.57
C LEU A 10 6.67 11.45 8.10
N LEU A 11 6.72 11.00 6.85
CA LEU A 11 5.80 9.97 6.35
C LEU A 11 6.06 8.62 7.03
N GLN A 12 7.32 8.31 7.38
CA GLN A 12 7.70 7.02 7.97
C GLN A 12 6.95 6.72 9.28
N PRO A 13 7.00 7.55 10.32
CA PRO A 13 6.26 7.29 11.55
C PRO A 13 4.75 7.24 11.33
N LEU A 14 4.22 7.99 10.36
CA LEU A 14 2.79 7.98 10.04
C LEU A 14 2.35 6.64 9.46
N TYR A 15 3.04 6.11 8.44
CA TYR A 15 2.65 4.82 7.88
C TYR A 15 2.94 3.67 8.85
N LEU A 16 4.00 3.72 9.66
CA LEU A 16 4.25 2.72 10.71
C LEU A 16 3.16 2.75 11.78
N TYR A 17 2.71 3.93 12.19
CA TYR A 17 1.57 4.05 13.10
C TYR A 17 0.29 3.44 12.53
N LEU A 18 -0.03 3.71 11.25
CA LEU A 18 -1.18 3.12 10.59
C LEU A 18 -1.06 1.60 10.48
N LEU A 19 0.10 1.08 10.10
CA LEU A 19 0.36 -0.37 10.06
C LEU A 19 0.17 -1.00 11.44
N TRP A 20 0.70 -0.37 12.50
CA TRP A 20 0.46 -0.83 13.87
C TRP A 20 -1.05 -0.86 14.20
N ARG A 21 -1.79 0.19 13.84
CA ARG A 21 -3.26 0.24 14.05
C ARG A 21 -4.02 -0.84 13.27
N ILE A 22 -3.49 -1.30 12.14
CA ILE A 22 -4.08 -2.38 11.34
C ILE A 22 -3.83 -3.75 12.01
N VAL A 23 -2.60 -4.01 12.44
CA VAL A 23 -2.17 -5.36 12.87
C VAL A 23 -2.39 -5.63 14.36
N ARG A 24 -2.44 -4.58 15.21
CA ARG A 24 -2.61 -4.76 16.64
C ARG A 24 -3.97 -5.38 16.97
N SER A 25 -3.98 -6.33 17.91
CA SER A 25 -5.19 -6.81 18.57
C SER A 25 -5.58 -5.87 19.72
N ASP A 26 -6.80 -6.03 20.24
CA ASP A 26 -7.26 -5.26 21.41
C ASP A 26 -6.49 -5.64 22.69
N SER A 27 -5.91 -6.84 22.74
CA SER A 27 -5.04 -7.32 23.81
C SER A 27 -3.56 -7.04 23.62
N ALA A 28 -3.19 -6.21 22.61
CA ALA A 28 -1.79 -5.91 22.32
C ALA A 28 -1.09 -5.20 23.49
N THR A 29 0.08 -5.70 23.84
CA THR A 29 0.91 -5.23 24.94
C THR A 29 2.01 -4.27 24.47
N VAL A 30 2.72 -3.64 25.42
CA VAL A 30 3.91 -2.84 25.14
C VAL A 30 5.00 -3.69 24.46
N ARG A 31 5.10 -4.98 24.82
CA ARG A 31 6.03 -5.93 24.20
C ARG A 31 5.73 -6.11 22.72
N ASP A 32 4.45 -6.25 22.34
CA ASP A 32 4.03 -6.40 20.94
C ASP A 32 4.35 -5.15 20.12
N ALA A 33 4.14 -3.96 20.70
CA ALA A 33 4.54 -2.70 20.08
C ALA A 33 6.07 -2.63 19.91
N GLY A 34 6.84 -3.04 20.91
CA GLY A 34 8.30 -3.11 20.84
C GLY A 34 8.78 -4.08 19.75
N LEU A 35 8.18 -5.27 19.64
CA LEU A 35 8.49 -6.22 18.57
C LEU A 35 8.14 -5.67 17.19
N PHE A 36 7.00 -5.00 17.04
CA PHE A 36 6.62 -4.35 15.78
C PHE A 36 7.66 -3.31 15.35
N VAL A 37 8.09 -2.44 16.27
CA VAL A 37 9.11 -1.42 16.00
C VAL A 37 10.45 -2.06 15.64
N LEU A 38 10.85 -3.12 16.37
CA LEU A 38 12.08 -3.86 16.09
C LEU A 38 12.08 -4.48 14.69
N ILE A 39 10.98 -5.16 14.31
CA ILE A 39 10.82 -5.73 12.97
C ILE A 39 10.85 -4.63 11.91
N ALA A 40 10.12 -3.54 12.12
CA ALA A 40 10.09 -2.41 11.20
C ALA A 40 11.48 -1.77 11.04
N ALA A 41 12.23 -1.61 12.12
CA ALA A 41 13.59 -1.09 12.10
C ALA A 41 14.58 -2.02 11.38
N ALA A 42 14.37 -3.33 11.48
CA ALA A 42 15.19 -4.34 10.84
C ALA A 42 14.89 -4.51 9.33
N MET A 43 13.85 -3.86 8.78
CA MET A 43 13.51 -3.93 7.35
C MET A 43 14.16 -2.79 6.57
N PRO A 44 15.16 -3.05 5.68
CA PRO A 44 15.86 -2.00 4.93
C PRO A 44 14.94 -1.14 4.08
N ILE A 45 13.91 -1.74 3.46
CA ILE A 45 12.96 -1.02 2.60
C ILE A 45 12.22 0.10 3.36
N LEU A 46 11.83 -0.13 4.60
CA LEU A 46 11.14 0.86 5.42
C LEU A 46 12.06 2.04 5.77
N GLN A 47 13.35 1.75 5.99
CA GLN A 47 14.34 2.78 6.28
C GLN A 47 14.67 3.59 5.02
N LEU A 48 14.87 2.92 3.88
CA LEU A 48 15.16 3.59 2.62
C LEU A 48 14.05 4.57 2.21
N TYR A 49 12.81 4.13 2.23
CA TYR A 49 11.66 4.98 1.83
C TYR A 49 11.25 6.00 2.90
N GLY A 50 11.73 5.85 4.12
CA GLY A 50 11.64 6.90 5.14
C GLY A 50 12.64 8.03 4.95
N PHE A 51 13.70 7.83 4.14
CA PHE A 51 14.76 8.82 3.94
C PHE A 51 14.83 9.34 2.50
N LEU A 52 14.53 8.51 1.52
CA LEU A 52 14.59 8.88 0.10
C LEU A 52 13.32 9.62 -0.33
N ALA A 53 13.51 10.76 -1.00
CA ALA A 53 12.43 11.53 -1.59
C ALA A 53 12.00 10.92 -2.93
N VAL A 54 11.30 9.79 -2.87
CA VAL A 54 10.79 9.04 -4.03
C VAL A 54 9.28 8.80 -3.90
N PRO A 55 8.54 8.60 -5.00
CA PRO A 55 7.10 8.38 -4.98
C PRO A 55 6.64 7.17 -4.14
N ASP A 56 7.56 6.26 -3.81
CA ASP A 56 7.29 5.06 -3.01
C ASP A 56 7.01 5.40 -1.53
N GLY A 57 7.59 6.49 -0.98
CA GLY A 57 7.27 6.97 0.37
C GLY A 57 5.79 7.32 0.55
N PRO A 58 5.22 8.25 -0.24
CA PRO A 58 3.78 8.52 -0.26
C PRO A 58 2.94 7.28 -0.58
N LEU A 59 3.38 6.41 -1.50
CA LEU A 59 2.68 5.17 -1.83
C LEU A 59 2.53 4.27 -0.59
N MET A 60 3.58 4.11 0.22
CA MET A 60 3.52 3.32 1.46
C MET A 60 2.54 3.92 2.47
N LEU A 61 2.57 5.25 2.66
CA LEU A 61 1.64 5.93 3.56
C LEU A 61 0.19 5.71 3.12
N PHE A 62 -0.10 5.96 1.84
CA PHE A 62 -1.47 5.85 1.35
C PHE A 62 -1.94 4.40 1.19
N THR A 63 -1.03 3.45 1.00
CA THR A 63 -1.35 2.01 1.12
C THR A 63 -1.78 1.67 2.55
N ALA A 64 -1.03 2.11 3.55
CA ALA A 64 -1.39 1.89 4.95
C ALA A 64 -2.72 2.58 5.31
N LEU A 65 -2.94 3.82 4.84
CA LEU A 65 -4.19 4.55 5.04
C LEU A 65 -5.37 3.82 4.37
N PHE A 66 -5.20 3.37 3.12
CA PHE A 66 -6.21 2.61 2.39
C PHE A 66 -6.59 1.32 3.14
N LEU A 67 -5.62 0.51 3.58
CA LEU A 67 -5.88 -0.72 4.32
C LEU A 67 -6.53 -0.45 5.67
N TRP A 68 -6.18 0.65 6.34
CA TRP A 68 -6.82 1.06 7.58
C TRP A 68 -8.28 1.48 7.34
N CYS A 69 -8.56 2.29 6.32
CA CYS A 69 -9.93 2.67 5.94
C CYS A 69 -10.75 1.44 5.52
N TYR A 70 -10.15 0.53 4.76
CA TYR A 70 -10.77 -0.74 4.38
C TYR A 70 -11.13 -1.58 5.60
N LYS A 71 -10.22 -1.74 6.56
CA LYS A 71 -10.46 -2.40 7.84
C LYS A 71 -11.67 -1.78 8.55
N ARG A 72 -11.68 -0.44 8.70
CA ARG A 72 -12.78 0.27 9.35
C ARG A 72 -14.10 0.09 8.61
N LEU A 73 -14.12 0.10 7.30
CA LEU A 73 -15.33 -0.13 6.51
C LEU A 73 -15.87 -1.56 6.70
N THR A 74 -14.97 -2.56 6.79
CA THR A 74 -15.39 -3.96 6.98
C THR A 74 -15.84 -4.28 8.41
N GLU A 75 -15.35 -3.54 9.41
CA GLU A 75 -15.73 -3.70 10.82
C GLU A 75 -17.01 -2.94 11.18
N ASP A 76 -17.07 -1.64 10.84
CA ASP A 76 -18.15 -0.75 11.31
C ASP A 76 -19.20 -0.43 10.23
N ASP A 77 -18.92 -0.69 8.96
CA ASP A 77 -19.79 -0.43 7.80
C ASP A 77 -20.47 0.95 7.83
N ARG A 78 -19.69 2.04 8.04
CA ARG A 78 -20.20 3.43 8.06
C ARG A 78 -19.90 4.17 6.77
N TRP A 79 -20.81 5.08 6.36
CA TRP A 79 -20.60 5.95 5.19
C TRP A 79 -19.34 6.81 5.29
N SER A 80 -19.00 7.30 6.49
CA SER A 80 -17.76 8.05 6.71
C SER A 80 -16.51 7.25 6.36
N HIS A 81 -16.50 5.93 6.68
CA HIS A 81 -15.38 5.07 6.33
C HIS A 81 -15.27 4.85 4.81
N ALA A 82 -16.40 4.80 4.11
CA ALA A 82 -16.42 4.73 2.65
C ALA A 82 -15.86 6.01 2.00
N LEU A 83 -16.22 7.19 2.52
CA LEU A 83 -15.68 8.46 2.03
C LEU A 83 -14.16 8.54 2.20
N TRP A 84 -13.66 8.19 3.38
CA TRP A 84 -12.21 8.16 3.64
C TRP A 84 -11.50 7.09 2.82
N LEU A 85 -12.14 5.94 2.57
CA LEU A 85 -11.61 4.92 1.65
C LEU A 85 -11.44 5.49 0.24
N GLY A 86 -12.44 6.23 -0.26
CA GLY A 86 -12.37 6.87 -1.57
C GLY A 86 -11.25 7.91 -1.66
N VAL A 87 -11.06 8.72 -0.62
CA VAL A 87 -9.93 9.67 -0.53
C VAL A 87 -8.59 8.92 -0.54
N ALA A 88 -8.46 7.83 0.23
CA ALA A 88 -7.24 7.04 0.28
C ALA A 88 -6.93 6.36 -1.06
N MET A 89 -7.95 5.86 -1.78
CA MET A 89 -7.80 5.31 -3.13
C MET A 89 -7.32 6.36 -4.14
N ALA A 90 -7.85 7.58 -4.09
CA ALA A 90 -7.39 8.67 -4.93
C ALA A 90 -5.94 9.05 -4.61
N ALA A 91 -5.59 9.15 -3.34
CA ALA A 91 -4.22 9.45 -2.90
C ALA A 91 -3.22 8.37 -3.34
N LEU A 92 -3.61 7.09 -3.32
CA LEU A 92 -2.83 5.99 -3.90
C LEU A 92 -2.56 6.22 -5.39
N ALA A 93 -3.59 6.54 -6.17
CA ALA A 93 -3.46 6.77 -7.61
C ALA A 93 -2.56 7.97 -7.92
N TYR A 94 -2.64 9.05 -7.14
CA TYR A 94 -1.76 10.22 -7.26
C TYR A 94 -0.31 9.92 -6.88
N SER A 95 -0.08 9.01 -5.94
CA SER A 95 1.29 8.65 -5.54
C SER A 95 2.00 7.85 -6.62
N LYS A 96 1.35 6.84 -7.15
CA LYS A 96 1.90 5.98 -8.20
C LYS A 96 0.78 5.13 -8.81
N TYR A 97 0.75 4.96 -10.13
CA TYR A 97 -0.27 4.13 -10.80
C TYR A 97 -0.33 2.68 -10.27
N HIS A 98 0.80 2.17 -9.75
CA HIS A 98 0.86 0.87 -9.08
C HIS A 98 -0.04 0.77 -7.84
N GLY A 99 -0.44 1.90 -7.25
CA GLY A 99 -1.45 1.94 -6.18
C GLY A 99 -2.78 1.31 -6.58
N ALA A 100 -3.13 1.35 -7.88
CA ALA A 100 -4.33 0.67 -8.39
C ALA A 100 -4.27 -0.86 -8.20
N LEU A 101 -3.08 -1.46 -8.21
CA LEU A 101 -2.90 -2.90 -7.94
C LEU A 101 -3.27 -3.23 -6.49
N VAL A 102 -2.92 -2.38 -5.53
CA VAL A 102 -3.29 -2.57 -4.11
C VAL A 102 -4.81 -2.64 -3.97
N VAL A 103 -5.52 -1.72 -4.62
CA VAL A 103 -6.99 -1.71 -4.62
C VAL A 103 -7.54 -2.97 -5.30
N LEU A 104 -7.04 -3.31 -6.49
CA LEU A 104 -7.46 -4.48 -7.25
C LEU A 104 -7.27 -5.77 -6.44
N LEU A 105 -6.09 -6.00 -5.89
CA LEU A 105 -5.78 -7.19 -5.10
C LEU A 105 -6.65 -7.27 -3.84
N THR A 106 -6.91 -6.13 -3.18
CA THR A 106 -7.83 -6.08 -2.04
C THR A 106 -9.26 -6.48 -2.42
N VAL A 107 -9.76 -6.01 -3.57
CA VAL A 107 -11.10 -6.40 -4.08
C VAL A 107 -11.12 -7.89 -4.43
N LEU A 108 -10.09 -8.39 -5.11
CA LEU A 108 -9.99 -9.82 -5.46
C LEU A 108 -9.91 -10.71 -4.21
N SER A 109 -9.25 -10.27 -3.14
CA SER A 109 -9.18 -11.00 -1.87
C SER A 109 -10.53 -11.06 -1.13
N ASN A 110 -11.43 -10.10 -1.40
CA ASN A 110 -12.73 -10.01 -0.77
C ASN A 110 -13.82 -9.52 -1.75
N LEU A 111 -14.28 -10.40 -2.62
CA LEU A 111 -15.30 -10.09 -3.62
C LEU A 111 -16.65 -9.67 -2.99
N ARG A 112 -16.89 -9.94 -1.68
CA ARG A 112 -18.08 -9.45 -0.98
C ARG A 112 -18.14 -7.93 -0.94
N LEU A 113 -17.00 -7.25 -1.04
CA LEU A 113 -16.92 -5.80 -1.12
C LEU A 113 -17.74 -5.23 -2.30
N LEU A 114 -17.79 -5.96 -3.42
CA LEU A 114 -18.58 -5.58 -4.60
C LEU A 114 -20.12 -5.62 -4.37
N ARG A 115 -20.57 -6.20 -3.26
CA ARG A 115 -21.98 -6.18 -2.86
C ARG A 115 -22.31 -5.02 -1.91
N ASN A 116 -21.32 -4.30 -1.44
CA ASN A 116 -21.51 -3.20 -0.50
C ASN A 116 -21.70 -1.86 -1.26
N PRO A 117 -22.88 -1.22 -1.18
CA PRO A 117 -23.14 0.05 -1.86
C PRO A 117 -22.19 1.17 -1.42
N LYS A 118 -21.66 1.12 -0.19
CA LYS A 118 -20.70 2.09 0.34
C LYS A 118 -19.35 2.01 -0.35
N PHE A 119 -18.97 0.82 -0.86
CA PHE A 119 -17.78 0.69 -1.68
C PHE A 119 -17.92 1.45 -3.02
N TYR A 120 -19.10 1.43 -3.63
CA TYR A 120 -19.35 2.22 -4.85
C TYR A 120 -19.30 3.72 -4.56
N ALA A 121 -19.77 4.16 -3.39
CA ALA A 121 -19.59 5.55 -2.98
C ALA A 121 -18.11 5.92 -2.85
N ALA A 122 -17.27 5.03 -2.30
CA ALA A 122 -15.82 5.23 -2.29
C ALA A 122 -15.25 5.34 -3.71
N CYS A 123 -15.70 4.49 -4.64
CA CYS A 123 -15.29 4.56 -6.06
C CYS A 123 -15.69 5.90 -6.70
N VAL A 124 -16.90 6.40 -6.42
CA VAL A 124 -17.36 7.71 -6.92
C VAL A 124 -16.49 8.84 -6.37
N VAL A 125 -16.21 8.85 -5.07
CA VAL A 125 -15.31 9.84 -4.45
C VAL A 125 -13.92 9.77 -5.10
N THR A 126 -13.39 8.57 -5.29
CA THR A 126 -12.11 8.38 -5.98
C THR A 126 -12.12 8.98 -7.38
N LEU A 127 -13.15 8.66 -8.16
CA LEU A 127 -13.29 9.15 -9.53
C LEU A 127 -13.35 10.68 -9.56
N LEU A 128 -14.19 11.29 -8.70
CA LEU A 128 -14.31 12.75 -8.62
C LEU A 128 -12.97 13.42 -8.29
N LEU A 129 -12.20 12.84 -7.37
CA LEU A 129 -10.89 13.39 -6.99
C LEU A 129 -9.83 13.20 -8.09
N ILE A 130 -9.94 12.16 -8.92
CA ILE A 130 -8.98 11.90 -10.02
C ILE A 130 -9.35 12.65 -11.30
N LEU A 131 -10.60 13.10 -11.45
CA LEU A 131 -11.05 13.80 -12.67
C LEU A 131 -10.14 14.96 -13.11
N PRO A 132 -9.64 15.85 -12.22
CA PRO A 132 -8.72 16.91 -12.64
C PRO A 132 -7.44 16.36 -13.27
N HIS A 133 -6.90 15.25 -12.74
CA HIS A 133 -5.71 14.60 -13.30
C HIS A 133 -6.02 13.96 -14.67
N LEU A 134 -7.17 13.30 -14.81
CA LEU A 134 -7.58 12.74 -16.11
C LEU A 134 -7.80 13.84 -17.16
N GLY A 135 -8.40 14.96 -16.76
CA GLY A 135 -8.54 16.15 -17.61
C GLY A 135 -7.17 16.69 -18.06
N TRP A 136 -6.22 16.77 -17.15
CA TRP A 136 -4.85 17.17 -17.49
C TRP A 136 -4.20 16.17 -18.47
N GLN A 137 -4.32 14.86 -18.22
CA GLN A 137 -3.77 13.81 -19.09
C GLN A 137 -4.36 13.87 -20.50
N SER A 138 -5.68 14.11 -20.64
CA SER A 138 -6.33 14.21 -21.96
C SER A 138 -5.81 15.40 -22.78
N GLY A 139 -5.47 16.51 -22.10
CA GLY A 139 -4.85 17.67 -22.76
C GLY A 139 -3.34 17.53 -23.04
N HIS A 140 -2.69 16.46 -22.55
CA HIS A 140 -1.25 16.22 -22.68
C HIS A 140 -0.93 14.85 -23.28
N ASP A 141 -1.73 14.41 -24.27
CA ASP A 141 -1.51 13.18 -25.05
C ASP A 141 -1.35 11.90 -24.22
N TRP A 142 -1.92 11.85 -23.03
CA TRP A 142 -1.83 10.70 -22.12
C TRP A 142 -0.39 10.29 -21.83
N VAL A 143 0.51 11.26 -21.66
CA VAL A 143 1.96 11.06 -21.56
C VAL A 143 2.35 10.03 -20.52
N SER A 144 1.70 10.03 -19.35
CA SER A 144 2.04 9.08 -18.27
C SER A 144 1.60 7.66 -18.60
N PHE A 145 0.44 7.49 -19.23
CA PHE A 145 -0.05 6.17 -19.66
C PHE A 145 0.83 5.63 -20.81
N ARG A 146 1.17 6.46 -21.79
CA ARG A 146 2.08 6.07 -22.88
C ARG A 146 3.44 5.64 -22.36
N TYR A 147 4.00 6.36 -21.39
CA TYR A 147 5.27 6.00 -20.77
C TYR A 147 5.23 4.61 -20.12
N HIS A 148 4.16 4.30 -19.40
CA HIS A 148 4.03 3.01 -18.72
C HIS A 148 3.70 1.85 -19.66
N LEU A 149 2.93 2.09 -20.73
CA LEU A 149 2.48 1.04 -21.66
C LEU A 149 3.48 0.77 -22.79
N ALA A 150 4.11 1.80 -23.32
CA ALA A 150 4.99 1.68 -24.48
C ALA A 150 6.48 1.97 -24.19
N GLY A 151 6.78 2.88 -23.27
CA GLY A 151 8.15 3.37 -23.05
C GLY A 151 9.05 2.44 -22.22
N ARG A 152 8.50 1.41 -21.57
CA ARG A 152 9.23 0.48 -20.69
C ARG A 152 9.35 -0.94 -21.24
N ASN A 153 8.85 -1.21 -22.43
CA ASN A 153 8.97 -2.53 -23.02
C ASN A 153 10.44 -2.84 -23.31
N LYS A 154 11.03 -3.66 -22.42
CA LYS A 154 12.29 -4.34 -22.64
C LYS A 154 12.00 -5.80 -22.90
N ASP A 155 12.78 -6.42 -23.79
CA ASP A 155 12.69 -7.85 -24.02
C ASP A 155 12.91 -8.59 -22.69
N PHE A 156 12.08 -9.60 -22.43
CA PHE A 156 12.18 -10.40 -21.22
C PHE A 156 13.54 -11.14 -21.21
N GLN A 157 14.27 -10.99 -20.11
CA GLN A 157 15.51 -11.72 -19.86
C GLN A 157 15.35 -12.49 -18.55
N PHE A 158 15.75 -13.76 -18.55
CA PHE A 158 15.64 -14.62 -17.35
C PHE A 158 16.46 -14.08 -16.18
N SER A 159 17.54 -13.33 -16.44
CA SER A 159 18.33 -12.63 -15.43
C SER A 159 17.49 -11.68 -14.56
N PHE A 160 16.44 -11.07 -15.11
CA PHE A 160 15.56 -10.16 -14.35
C PHE A 160 14.82 -10.89 -13.22
N VAL A 161 14.51 -12.18 -13.40
CA VAL A 161 13.86 -12.97 -12.34
C VAL A 161 14.84 -13.20 -11.19
N THR A 162 16.09 -13.57 -11.50
CA THR A 162 17.13 -13.78 -10.48
C THR A 162 17.44 -12.48 -9.73
N GLU A 163 17.62 -11.39 -10.46
CA GLU A 163 17.85 -10.06 -9.87
C GLU A 163 16.67 -9.64 -8.96
N TYR A 164 15.45 -9.87 -9.40
CA TYR A 164 14.25 -9.57 -8.60
C TYR A 164 14.24 -10.35 -7.29
N LEU A 165 14.53 -11.67 -7.33
CA LEU A 165 14.56 -12.51 -6.14
C LEU A 165 15.67 -12.08 -5.16
N LEU A 166 16.87 -11.77 -5.67
CA LEU A 166 17.97 -11.27 -4.85
C LEU A 166 17.64 -9.93 -4.22
N ASN A 167 17.07 -9.01 -4.99
CA ASN A 167 16.62 -7.72 -4.48
C ASN A 167 15.52 -7.87 -3.43
N LEU A 168 14.57 -8.79 -3.65
CA LEU A 168 13.51 -9.08 -2.68
C LEU A 168 14.09 -9.53 -1.33
N LEU A 169 15.05 -10.45 -1.34
CA LEU A 169 15.75 -10.90 -0.14
C LEU A 169 16.48 -9.76 0.57
N ALA A 170 17.20 -8.92 -0.19
CA ALA A 170 17.93 -7.78 0.36
C ALA A 170 17.00 -6.73 0.99
N ILE A 171 15.87 -6.45 0.33
CA ILE A 171 14.88 -5.44 0.73
C ILE A 171 14.13 -5.86 2.01
N PHE A 172 13.79 -7.15 2.14
CA PHE A 172 13.06 -7.68 3.30
C PHE A 172 13.95 -8.13 4.46
N ASN A 173 15.25 -7.99 4.37
CA ASN A 173 16.23 -8.57 5.27
C ASN A 173 16.28 -10.11 5.17
N PRO A 174 17.43 -10.70 4.76
CA PRO A 174 17.57 -12.14 4.54
C PRO A 174 17.23 -13.01 5.76
N LEU A 175 17.41 -12.45 6.98
CA LEU A 175 17.09 -13.17 8.23
C LEU A 175 15.59 -13.18 8.54
N LEU A 176 14.87 -12.13 8.18
CA LEU A 176 13.42 -12.02 8.41
C LEU A 176 12.61 -12.71 7.31
N PHE A 177 13.13 -12.77 6.09
CA PHE A 177 12.42 -13.34 4.95
C PHE A 177 11.93 -14.79 5.19
N PRO A 178 12.76 -15.75 5.69
CA PRO A 178 12.28 -17.09 6.00
C PRO A 178 11.20 -17.11 7.07
N VAL A 179 11.28 -16.19 8.05
CA VAL A 179 10.26 -16.07 9.09
C VAL A 179 8.93 -15.62 8.49
N PHE A 180 8.94 -14.61 7.61
CA PHE A 180 7.74 -14.18 6.91
C PHE A 180 7.11 -15.29 6.06
N VAL A 181 7.93 -16.03 5.32
CA VAL A 181 7.46 -17.18 4.53
C VAL A 181 6.85 -18.25 5.44
N ALA A 182 7.51 -18.60 6.55
CA ALA A 182 6.99 -19.58 7.49
C ALA A 182 5.69 -19.16 8.17
N VAL A 183 5.58 -17.87 8.55
CA VAL A 183 4.36 -17.30 9.12
C VAL A 183 3.26 -17.30 8.07
N TRP A 184 3.51 -16.79 6.87
CA TRP A 184 2.55 -16.77 5.77
C TRP A 184 2.01 -18.18 5.45
N TRP A 185 2.88 -19.19 5.47
CA TRP A 185 2.48 -20.58 5.24
C TRP A 185 1.58 -21.15 6.35
N LYS A 186 1.85 -20.77 7.60
CA LYS A 186 1.13 -21.28 8.78
C LYS A 186 -0.17 -20.53 9.09
N THR A 187 -0.22 -19.22 8.80
CA THR A 187 -1.38 -18.40 9.09
C THR A 187 -2.32 -18.36 7.90
N ARG A 188 -3.43 -19.08 8.01
CA ARG A 188 -4.55 -18.85 7.08
C ARG A 188 -5.23 -17.55 7.49
N ALA A 189 -5.39 -16.65 6.53
CA ALA A 189 -5.98 -15.34 6.77
C ALA A 189 -7.47 -15.47 7.18
N GLU A 190 -7.76 -15.19 8.43
CA GLU A 190 -9.10 -15.34 9.00
C GLU A 190 -9.96 -14.11 8.69
N THR A 191 -9.37 -12.91 8.70
CA THR A 191 -10.09 -11.67 8.45
C THR A 191 -9.94 -11.17 7.01
N PRO A 192 -10.91 -10.39 6.47
CA PRO A 192 -10.80 -9.80 5.13
C PRO A 192 -9.54 -8.96 4.95
N VAL A 193 -9.11 -8.25 5.99
CA VAL A 193 -7.90 -7.41 5.96
C VAL A 193 -6.64 -8.26 5.88
N LEU A 194 -6.53 -9.33 6.66
CA LEU A 194 -5.38 -10.24 6.60
C LEU A 194 -5.32 -10.96 5.24
N ARG A 195 -6.47 -11.30 4.65
CA ARG A 195 -6.51 -11.83 3.28
C ARG A 195 -5.98 -10.84 2.26
N ALA A 196 -6.36 -9.56 2.37
CA ALA A 196 -5.85 -8.52 1.48
C ALA A 196 -4.33 -8.30 1.62
N LEU A 197 -3.77 -8.50 2.81
CA LEU A 197 -2.33 -8.41 3.06
C LEU A 197 -1.54 -9.63 2.55
N ASN A 198 -2.20 -10.79 2.46
CA ASN A 198 -1.59 -12.05 2.03
C ASN A 198 -1.77 -12.33 0.52
N PHE A 199 -2.50 -11.47 -0.20
CA PHE A 199 -2.75 -11.60 -1.64
C PHE A 199 -1.68 -10.88 -2.45
#